data_671d1b2c1a8b70877759e5dac1fca764
#
_entry.id   671d1b2c1a8b70877759e5dac1fca764
#
_cell.length_a   1.000
_cell.length_b   1.000
_cell.length_c   1.000
_cell.angle_alpha   90.00
_cell.angle_beta   90.00
_cell.angle_gamma   90.00
#
_symmetry.space_group_name_H-M   'P 1'
#
loop_
_entity.id
_entity.type
_entity.pdbx_description
1 polymer ?
#
loop_
_entity_poly.entity_id
_entity_poly.type
_entity_poly.pdbx_seq_one_letter_code
_entity_poly.pdbx_strand_id
1 'polypeptide(L)'
;MWAINNARQNGLDISFKLVYTGRSDDPTLEQTLFADLQISQPDVYLGVDCASLNELTGRVMAEFERYLAANKTDVVIVVDDLASTMAVAIVTKKCGVRLAHLVAGTRSFDINMPKEINRLCIDGLS
;
A
#
# COMPACT_ATOMS: atom_id res chain seq x y z
N MET A 1 -3.70 10.55 -6.04
CA MET A 1 -5.09 10.32 -6.48
C MET A 1 -5.62 11.49 -7.32
N TRP A 2 -5.60 12.71 -6.81
CA TRP A 2 -6.06 13.89 -7.57
C TRP A 2 -5.36 14.06 -8.92
N ALA A 3 -4.04 13.94 -8.98
CA ALA A 3 -3.26 14.02 -10.22
C ALA A 3 -3.64 12.93 -11.24
N ILE A 4 -3.92 11.71 -10.75
CA ILE A 4 -4.35 10.59 -11.63
C ILE A 4 -5.74 10.87 -12.19
N ASN A 5 -6.67 11.34 -11.36
CA ASN A 5 -8.00 11.72 -11.83
C ASN A 5 -7.95 12.85 -12.87
N ASN A 6 -7.12 13.84 -12.66
CA ASN A 6 -6.90 14.92 -13.60
C ASN A 6 -6.29 14.41 -14.92
N ALA A 7 -5.31 13.51 -14.86
CA ALA A 7 -4.72 12.89 -16.03
C ALA A 7 -5.75 12.10 -16.87
N ARG A 8 -6.64 11.35 -16.21
CA ARG A 8 -7.76 10.66 -16.88
C ARG A 8 -8.71 11.61 -17.57
N GLN A 9 -9.08 12.72 -16.91
CA GLN A 9 -9.94 13.76 -17.50
C GLN A 9 -9.30 14.40 -18.73
N ASN A 10 -7.97 14.46 -18.79
CA ASN A 10 -7.20 14.95 -19.93
C ASN A 10 -6.91 13.86 -21.00
N GLY A 11 -7.57 12.71 -20.94
CA GLY A 11 -7.54 11.68 -21.99
C GLY A 11 -6.43 10.65 -21.85
N LEU A 12 -5.71 10.59 -20.72
CA LEU A 12 -4.76 9.50 -20.46
C LEU A 12 -5.51 8.21 -20.08
N ASP A 13 -5.14 7.10 -20.74
CA ASP A 13 -5.67 5.78 -20.41
C ASP A 13 -4.97 5.23 -19.16
N ILE A 14 -5.42 5.70 -18.01
CA ILE A 14 -4.90 5.32 -16.71
C ILE A 14 -6.08 5.06 -15.76
N SER A 15 -6.00 3.97 -15.01
CA SER A 15 -6.94 3.64 -13.94
C SER A 15 -6.19 3.28 -12.67
N PHE A 16 -6.80 3.48 -11.53
CA PHE A 16 -6.23 3.06 -10.26
C PHE A 16 -7.31 2.49 -9.33
N LYS A 17 -6.89 1.68 -8.39
CA LYS A 17 -7.66 1.21 -7.25
C LYS A 17 -6.93 1.57 -5.97
N LEU A 18 -7.66 2.13 -5.02
CA LEU A 18 -7.15 2.35 -3.67
C LEU A 18 -7.44 1.09 -2.84
N VAL A 19 -6.38 0.41 -2.45
CA VAL A 19 -6.45 -0.81 -1.62
C VAL A 19 -6.04 -0.47 -0.20
N TYR A 20 -6.91 -0.74 0.75
CA TYR A 20 -6.63 -0.64 2.17
C TYR A 20 -6.37 -2.04 2.75
N THR A 21 -5.29 -2.20 3.49
CA THR A 21 -4.91 -3.52 4.02
C THR A 21 -5.75 -3.97 5.21
N GLY A 22 -6.33 -3.04 5.95
CA GLY A 22 -7.19 -3.30 7.10
C GLY A 22 -8.65 -3.55 6.75
N ARG A 23 -9.49 -3.48 7.79
CA ARG A 23 -10.93 -3.71 7.70
C ARG A 23 -11.67 -2.42 7.34
N SER A 24 -12.85 -2.58 6.74
CA SER A 24 -13.72 -1.44 6.38
C SER A 24 -14.35 -0.73 7.59
N ASP A 25 -14.39 -1.38 8.74
CA ASP A 25 -14.88 -0.85 10.01
C ASP A 25 -13.74 -0.35 10.94
N ASP A 26 -12.56 -0.16 10.41
CA ASP A 26 -11.43 0.38 11.15
C ASP A 26 -11.74 1.82 11.63
N PRO A 27 -11.75 2.08 12.95
CA PRO A 27 -12.09 3.40 13.48
C PRO A 27 -11.09 4.50 13.09
N THR A 28 -9.90 4.13 12.61
CA THR A 28 -8.93 5.11 12.09
C THR A 28 -9.27 5.62 10.70
N LEU A 29 -10.19 4.95 9.98
CA LEU A 29 -10.72 5.38 8.69
C LEU A 29 -11.90 6.34 8.90
N GLU A 30 -11.62 7.54 9.37
CA GLU A 30 -12.66 8.56 9.53
C GLU A 30 -13.20 8.99 8.16
N GLN A 31 -14.51 8.85 7.97
CA GLN A 31 -15.17 9.25 6.71
C GLN A 31 -14.96 10.72 6.39
N THR A 32 -14.88 11.56 7.42
CA THR A 32 -14.60 13.00 7.29
C THR A 32 -13.25 13.28 6.66
N LEU A 33 -12.24 12.46 6.94
CA LEU A 33 -10.89 12.61 6.37
C LEU A 33 -10.90 12.49 4.84
N PHE A 34 -11.63 11.52 4.30
CA PHE A 34 -11.73 11.34 2.85
C PHE A 34 -12.45 12.52 2.19
N ALA A 35 -13.51 13.02 2.83
CA ALA A 35 -14.24 14.19 2.35
C ALA A 35 -13.37 15.45 2.39
N ASP A 36 -12.66 15.70 3.48
CA ASP A 36 -11.79 16.86 3.67
C ASP A 36 -10.61 16.87 2.66
N LEU A 37 -10.04 15.69 2.39
CA LEU A 37 -8.98 15.53 1.41
C LEU A 37 -9.48 15.44 -0.04
N GLN A 38 -10.79 15.45 -0.27
CA GLN A 38 -11.42 15.30 -1.59
C GLN A 38 -10.94 14.03 -2.33
N ILE A 39 -10.76 12.95 -1.59
CA ILE A 39 -10.39 11.64 -2.14
C ILE A 39 -11.51 10.63 -1.90
N SER A 40 -11.63 9.66 -2.81
CA SER A 40 -12.59 8.57 -2.63
C SER A 40 -12.17 7.62 -1.51
N GLN A 41 -13.14 6.98 -0.89
CA GLN A 41 -12.86 5.87 0.02
C GLN A 41 -12.13 4.73 -0.71
N PRO A 42 -11.44 3.82 0.02
CA PRO A 42 -10.82 2.66 -0.58
C PRO A 42 -11.79 1.86 -1.44
N ASP A 43 -11.31 1.43 -2.59
CA ASP A 43 -12.07 0.54 -3.50
C ASP A 43 -12.09 -0.90 -2.97
N VAL A 44 -11.04 -1.28 -2.24
CA VAL A 44 -10.82 -2.65 -1.76
C VAL A 44 -10.29 -2.61 -0.33
N TYR A 45 -10.82 -3.49 0.51
CA TYR A 45 -10.35 -3.75 1.86
C TYR A 45 -9.86 -5.20 1.94
N LEU A 46 -8.60 -5.41 2.33
CA LEU A 46 -8.07 -6.77 2.50
C LEU A 46 -8.53 -7.43 3.79
N GLY A 47 -9.04 -6.66 4.72
CA GLY A 47 -9.68 -7.17 5.94
C GLY A 47 -8.71 -7.71 6.99
N VAL A 48 -7.43 -7.35 6.93
CA VAL A 48 -6.43 -7.87 7.87
C VAL A 48 -6.46 -7.07 9.16
N ASP A 49 -6.64 -7.80 10.26
CA ASP A 49 -6.59 -7.26 11.63
C ASP A 49 -5.89 -8.29 12.52
N CYS A 50 -4.71 -7.96 13.01
CA CYS A 50 -3.87 -8.83 13.83
C CYS A 50 -3.21 -8.03 14.95
N ALA A 51 -3.10 -8.63 16.13
CA ALA A 51 -2.42 -8.02 17.28
C ALA A 51 -0.89 -7.98 17.09
N SER A 52 -0.32 -8.97 16.42
CA SER A 52 1.11 -9.06 16.13
C SER A 52 1.44 -8.46 14.77
N LEU A 53 2.45 -7.59 14.70
CA LEU A 53 2.93 -7.03 13.43
C LEU A 53 3.49 -8.10 12.48
N ASN A 54 4.08 -9.17 13.00
CA ASN A 54 4.59 -10.26 12.18
C ASN A 54 3.44 -11.09 11.58
N GLU A 55 2.40 -11.38 12.35
CA GLU A 55 1.20 -12.02 11.84
C GLU A 55 0.50 -11.15 10.81
N LEU A 56 0.35 -9.86 11.09
CA LEU A 56 -0.21 -8.89 10.15
C LEU A 56 0.56 -8.89 8.83
N THR A 57 1.89 -8.84 8.89
CA THR A 57 2.76 -8.88 7.69
C THR A 57 2.46 -10.13 6.85
N GLY A 58 2.44 -11.31 7.47
CA GLY A 58 2.15 -12.57 6.76
C GLY A 58 0.75 -12.62 6.16
N ARG A 59 -0.26 -12.14 6.87
CA ARG A 59 -1.65 -12.10 6.37
C ARG A 59 -1.84 -11.09 5.25
N VAL A 60 -1.26 -9.90 5.36
CA VAL A 60 -1.28 -8.91 4.27
C VAL A 60 -0.62 -9.48 3.02
N MET A 61 0.50 -10.18 3.16
CA MET A 61 1.15 -10.86 2.03
C MET A 61 0.20 -11.82 1.33
N ALA A 62 -0.46 -12.70 2.08
CA ALA A 62 -1.35 -13.71 1.53
C ALA A 62 -2.58 -13.07 0.83
N GLU A 63 -3.22 -12.11 1.46
CA GLU A 63 -4.40 -11.46 0.90
C GLU A 63 -4.05 -10.58 -0.32
N PHE A 64 -2.93 -9.89 -0.29
CA PHE A 64 -2.51 -9.07 -1.41
C PHE A 64 -2.05 -9.92 -2.62
N GLU A 65 -1.43 -11.07 -2.39
CA GLU A 65 -1.12 -12.02 -3.46
C GLU A 65 -2.40 -12.50 -4.16
N ARG A 66 -3.44 -12.85 -3.40
CA ARG A 66 -4.75 -13.21 -3.96
C ARG A 66 -5.36 -12.07 -4.77
N TYR A 67 -5.25 -10.85 -4.26
CA TYR A 67 -5.73 -9.66 -4.98
C TYR A 67 -5.01 -9.49 -6.33
N LEU A 68 -3.67 -9.57 -6.36
CA LEU A 68 -2.89 -9.44 -7.60
C LEU A 68 -3.17 -10.57 -8.59
N ALA A 69 -3.41 -11.79 -8.11
CA ALA A 69 -3.77 -12.92 -8.97
C ALA A 69 -5.13 -12.72 -9.68
N ALA A 70 -6.07 -12.03 -9.04
CA ALA A 70 -7.39 -11.74 -9.58
C ALA A 70 -7.49 -10.43 -10.35
N ASN A 71 -6.52 -9.51 -10.20
CA ASN A 71 -6.57 -8.15 -10.74
C ASN A 71 -5.27 -7.82 -11.48
N LYS A 72 -5.34 -7.77 -12.80
CA LYS A 72 -4.18 -7.35 -13.61
C LYS A 72 -3.73 -5.96 -13.19
N THR A 73 -2.46 -5.85 -12.83
CA THR A 73 -1.88 -4.63 -12.27
C THR A 73 -0.53 -4.37 -12.94
N ASP A 74 -0.35 -3.16 -13.46
CA ASP A 74 0.89 -2.76 -14.14
C ASP A 74 1.92 -2.18 -13.16
N VAL A 75 1.44 -1.49 -12.13
CA VAL A 75 2.29 -0.89 -11.09
C VAL A 75 1.54 -0.82 -9.76
N VAL A 76 2.23 -1.12 -8.69
CA VAL A 76 1.78 -0.89 -7.32
C VAL A 76 2.52 0.30 -6.75
N ILE A 77 1.79 1.23 -6.17
CA ILE A 77 2.35 2.39 -5.47
C ILE A 77 2.13 2.19 -3.98
N VAL A 78 3.20 2.20 -3.23
CA VAL A 78 3.16 2.13 -1.76
C VAL A 78 3.66 3.43 -1.14
N VAL A 79 3.17 3.73 0.04
CA VAL A 79 3.50 4.96 0.77
C VAL A 79 3.92 4.60 2.18
N ASP A 80 4.93 5.34 2.70
CA ASP A 80 5.37 5.22 4.10
C ASP A 80 6.11 3.89 4.41
N ASP A 81 6.27 3.57 5.70
CA ASP A 81 7.19 2.57 6.23
C ASP A 81 6.52 1.56 7.19
N LEU A 82 5.24 1.29 6.99
CA LEU A 82 4.50 0.34 7.81
C LEU A 82 4.87 -1.12 7.49
N ALA A 83 4.60 -2.03 8.43
CA ALA A 83 4.76 -3.46 8.21
C ALA A 83 3.87 -3.97 7.04
N SER A 84 2.66 -3.42 6.92
CA SER A 84 1.77 -3.70 5.78
C SER A 84 2.32 -3.18 4.46
N THR A 85 2.98 -2.01 4.46
CA THR A 85 3.65 -1.46 3.27
C THR A 85 4.78 -2.37 2.80
N MET A 86 5.61 -2.86 3.73
CA MET A 86 6.67 -3.82 3.44
C MET A 86 6.12 -5.13 2.89
N ALA A 87 5.06 -5.66 3.49
CA ALA A 87 4.39 -6.89 3.02
C ALA A 87 3.92 -6.77 1.57
N VAL A 88 3.24 -5.67 1.24
CA VAL A 88 2.77 -5.37 -0.12
C VAL A 88 3.94 -5.23 -1.09
N ALA A 89 5.02 -4.56 -0.70
CA ALA A 89 6.21 -4.38 -1.54
C ALA A 89 6.86 -5.72 -1.90
N ILE A 90 7.04 -6.62 -0.93
CA ILE A 90 7.61 -7.95 -1.14
C ILE A 90 6.76 -8.75 -2.14
N VAL A 91 5.46 -8.83 -1.91
CA VAL A 91 4.54 -9.58 -2.80
C VAL A 91 4.54 -9.00 -4.21
N THR A 92 4.47 -7.68 -4.34
CA THR A 92 4.50 -6.97 -5.63
C THR A 92 5.70 -7.42 -6.48
N LYS A 93 6.88 -7.42 -5.89
CA LYS A 93 8.11 -7.81 -6.60
C LYS A 93 8.14 -9.30 -6.92
N LYS A 94 7.71 -10.16 -5.99
CA LYS A 94 7.63 -11.61 -6.23
C LYS A 94 6.64 -11.99 -7.32
N CYS A 95 5.56 -11.22 -7.47
CA CYS A 95 4.59 -11.39 -8.55
C CYS A 95 5.04 -10.74 -9.88
N GLY A 96 6.22 -10.15 -9.96
CA GLY A 96 6.75 -9.54 -11.17
C GLY A 96 6.10 -8.20 -11.55
N VAL A 97 5.39 -7.57 -10.63
CA VAL A 97 4.75 -6.26 -10.82
C VAL A 97 5.73 -5.14 -10.48
N ARG A 98 5.66 -4.04 -11.19
CA ARG A 98 6.47 -2.86 -10.89
C ARG A 98 6.04 -2.23 -9.57
N LEU A 99 7.02 -1.77 -8.79
CA LEU A 99 6.80 -1.13 -7.49
C LEU A 99 7.31 0.30 -7.52
N ALA A 100 6.50 1.23 -7.04
CA ALA A 100 6.90 2.60 -6.75
C ALA A 100 6.70 2.90 -5.27
N HIS A 101 7.71 3.47 -4.62
CA HIS A 101 7.66 3.86 -3.21
C HIS A 101 7.65 5.39 -3.07
N LEU A 102 6.58 5.92 -2.51
CA LEU A 102 6.47 7.34 -2.17
C LEU A 102 6.96 7.56 -0.74
N VAL A 103 7.59 8.74 -0.50
CA VAL A 103 8.27 9.07 0.77
C VAL A 103 9.44 8.11 1.05
N ALA A 104 10.13 7.72 -0.01
CA ALA A 104 11.30 6.84 0.03
C ALA A 104 12.56 7.56 0.52
N GLY A 105 13.56 6.79 0.93
CA GLY A 105 14.91 7.29 1.25
C GLY A 105 15.09 7.86 2.65
N THR A 106 14.06 7.93 3.48
CA THR A 106 14.20 8.33 4.89
C THR A 106 15.00 7.28 5.67
N ARG A 107 15.95 7.72 6.49
CA ARG A 107 16.81 6.85 7.31
C ARG A 107 16.92 7.37 8.73
N SER A 108 16.85 6.46 9.70
CA SER A 108 17.20 6.72 11.10
C SER A 108 18.67 6.40 11.40
N PHE A 109 19.30 5.58 10.56
CA PHE A 109 20.62 5.00 10.76
C PHE A 109 20.71 4.07 11.99
N ASP A 110 19.58 3.64 12.52
CA ASP A 110 19.47 2.66 13.60
C ASP A 110 18.77 1.40 13.11
N ILE A 111 19.54 0.36 12.80
CA ILE A 111 19.03 -0.92 12.31
C ILE A 111 18.18 -1.66 13.34
N ASN A 112 18.22 -1.29 14.61
CA ASN A 112 17.40 -1.88 15.65
C ASN A 112 15.98 -1.28 15.68
N MET A 113 15.76 -0.17 14.99
CA MET A 113 14.45 0.43 14.87
C MET A 113 13.60 -0.40 13.88
N PRO A 114 12.43 -0.96 14.30
CA PRO A 114 11.61 -1.80 13.41
C PRO A 114 11.21 -1.12 12.09
N LYS A 115 10.90 0.16 12.12
CA LYS A 115 10.59 0.94 10.93
C LYS A 115 11.77 1.10 9.97
N GLU A 116 12.99 1.12 10.46
CA GLU A 116 14.18 1.18 9.61
C GLU A 116 14.34 -0.09 8.78
N ILE A 117 14.01 -1.24 9.35
CA ILE A 117 13.98 -2.52 8.63
C ILE A 117 12.97 -2.45 7.48
N ASN A 118 11.78 -1.93 7.74
CA ASN A 118 10.76 -1.76 6.71
C ASN A 118 11.25 -0.84 5.59
N ARG A 119 11.82 0.32 5.92
CA ARG A 119 12.36 1.29 4.96
C ARG A 119 13.42 0.68 4.05
N LEU A 120 14.42 0.02 4.64
CA LEU A 120 15.49 -0.64 3.88
C LEU A 120 14.94 -1.70 2.92
N CYS A 121 13.98 -2.49 3.38
CA CYS A 121 13.35 -3.51 2.56
C CYS A 121 12.58 -2.90 1.40
N ILE A 122 11.69 -1.94 1.65
CA ILE A 122 10.84 -1.33 0.62
C ILE A 122 11.69 -0.59 -0.41
N ASP A 123 12.63 0.23 0.03
CA ASP A 123 13.51 1.00 -0.86
C ASP A 123 14.41 0.09 -1.70
N GLY A 124 14.88 -1.02 -1.14
CA GLY A 124 15.68 -2.00 -1.86
C GLY A 124 14.90 -2.78 -2.94
N LEU A 125 13.58 -2.84 -2.83
CA LEU A 125 12.71 -3.52 -3.78
C LEU A 125 12.14 -2.60 -4.87
N SER A 126 12.15 -1.33 -4.62
CA SER A 126 11.51 -0.32 -5.50
C SER A 126 12.31 -0.02 -6.76
#